data_927faccbaa54128ff8f260dcf605e5d4
#
_entry.id   927faccbaa54128ff8f260dcf605e5d4
#
_cell.length_a   1.000
_cell.length_b   1.000
_cell.length_c   1.000
_cell.angle_alpha   90.00
_cell.angle_beta   90.00
_cell.angle_gamma   90.00
#
_symmetry.space_group_name_H-M   'P 1'
#
loop_
_entity.id
_entity.type
_entity.pdbx_description
1 polymer ?
#
loop_
_entity_poly.entity_id
_entity_poly.type
_entity_poly.pdbx_seq_one_letter_code
_entity_poly.pdbx_strand_id
1 'polypeptide(L)'
;MTYNEGPINLSAFLPCLISRLNDGEMVTTISDDMFAPDVIKDPFQYYGRIRDEDPVHWNELYQLWVITRHDDLVWLARNHERFSNSVWKNDPLPAYPAIYDSDQELYDFMRDYRGNQLVQFDRPEHLAMRKVVHSYFTPKSMEEWRPLVKSATNELLDAAEARGDGVDLMRDLAVPLPVLVIAEMMGVPEEERHHIRMLAEKLLSIGRGEPDRLRQLSDGMRGMDEYVIPMVEERMKKPQDDFISVLAEGEK
;
A
#
# COMPACT_ATOMS: atom_id res chain seq x y z
N MET A 1 -15.00 -24.41 3.41
CA MET A 1 -16.00 -23.85 4.33
C MET A 1 -16.83 -22.86 3.51
N THR A 2 -18.10 -23.18 3.30
CA THR A 2 -19.02 -22.37 2.50
C THR A 2 -19.36 -21.11 3.27
N TYR A 3 -18.90 -19.97 2.79
CA TYR A 3 -19.37 -18.65 3.27
C TYR A 3 -20.85 -18.51 2.91
N ASN A 4 -21.67 -18.34 3.93
CA ASN A 4 -23.10 -18.09 3.79
C ASN A 4 -23.28 -16.64 3.35
N GLU A 5 -23.64 -16.42 2.10
CA GLU A 5 -24.00 -15.10 1.54
C GLU A 5 -25.31 -14.62 2.16
N GLY A 6 -25.23 -14.10 3.38
CA GLY A 6 -26.28 -13.20 3.87
C GLY A 6 -26.06 -11.82 3.27
N PRO A 7 -27.10 -11.13 2.78
CA PRO A 7 -26.95 -9.79 2.24
C PRO A 7 -26.32 -8.89 3.30
N ILE A 8 -25.28 -8.16 2.89
CA ILE A 8 -24.64 -7.11 3.72
C ILE A 8 -25.77 -6.19 4.17
N ASN A 9 -26.10 -6.25 5.45
CA ASN A 9 -27.13 -5.38 6.01
C ASN A 9 -26.56 -3.96 6.16
N LEU A 10 -26.61 -3.22 5.06
CA LEU A 10 -26.23 -1.82 4.95
C LEU A 10 -27.04 -0.91 5.91
N SER A 11 -28.13 -1.40 6.51
CA SER A 11 -29.01 -0.62 7.39
C SER A 11 -28.32 -0.13 8.69
N ALA A 12 -27.19 -0.72 9.08
CA ALA A 12 -26.42 -0.24 10.25
C ALA A 12 -25.49 0.96 9.90
N PHE A 13 -25.23 1.19 8.58
CA PHE A 13 -24.54 2.38 8.09
C PHE A 13 -25.49 3.54 7.81
N LEU A 14 -26.77 3.30 7.80
CA LEU A 14 -27.79 4.03 7.08
C LEU A 14 -28.78 4.91 7.85
N PRO A 15 -28.53 5.48 9.03
CA PRO A 15 -29.45 6.55 9.45
C PRO A 15 -29.40 7.75 8.50
N CYS A 16 -28.26 8.04 7.89
CA CYS A 16 -28.11 9.17 6.95
C CYS A 16 -28.56 8.84 5.52
N LEU A 17 -28.30 7.62 5.03
CA LEU A 17 -28.71 7.23 3.67
C LEU A 17 -30.23 6.97 3.55
N ILE A 18 -30.86 6.37 4.55
CA ILE A 18 -32.30 6.07 4.54
C ILE A 18 -33.15 7.35 4.59
N SER A 19 -32.70 8.39 5.30
CA SER A 19 -33.43 9.67 5.30
C SER A 19 -33.43 10.33 3.92
N ARG A 20 -32.36 10.22 3.14
CA ARG A 20 -32.23 10.85 1.82
C ARG A 20 -32.93 10.10 0.68
N LEU A 21 -33.06 8.77 0.77
CA LEU A 21 -33.82 7.98 -0.20
C LEU A 21 -35.33 8.24 -0.14
N ASN A 22 -35.84 8.75 0.98
CA ASN A 22 -37.25 9.04 1.17
C ASN A 22 -37.70 10.45 0.74
N ASP A 23 -36.78 11.40 0.57
CA ASP A 23 -37.13 12.82 0.40
C ASP A 23 -37.13 13.31 -1.06
N GLY A 24 -36.81 12.48 -2.04
CA GLY A 24 -36.96 12.83 -3.48
C GLY A 24 -36.11 14.05 -3.93
N GLU A 25 -35.16 14.51 -3.15
CA GLU A 25 -34.28 15.59 -3.54
C GLU A 25 -33.25 15.11 -4.56
N MET A 26 -33.15 15.87 -5.68
CA MET A 26 -32.09 15.65 -6.66
C MET A 26 -30.73 15.84 -5.96
N VAL A 27 -30.03 14.75 -5.75
CA VAL A 27 -28.63 14.77 -5.34
C VAL A 27 -27.86 15.50 -6.46
N THR A 28 -27.35 16.68 -6.16
CA THR A 28 -26.42 17.38 -7.06
C THR A 28 -25.22 16.46 -7.25
N THR A 29 -25.09 15.90 -8.45
CA THR A 29 -24.02 14.95 -8.78
C THR A 29 -22.69 15.65 -8.60
N ILE A 30 -21.98 15.31 -7.55
CA ILE A 30 -20.56 15.67 -7.39
C ILE A 30 -19.83 14.96 -8.54
N SER A 31 -18.95 15.69 -9.24
CA SER A 31 -18.10 15.05 -10.25
C SER A 31 -17.34 13.88 -9.61
N ASP A 32 -17.50 12.68 -10.17
CA ASP A 32 -17.00 11.45 -9.56
C ASP A 32 -15.55 11.11 -9.90
N ASP A 33 -14.88 11.92 -10.73
CA ASP A 33 -13.47 11.66 -11.04
C ASP A 33 -12.53 12.14 -9.93
N MET A 34 -12.42 11.33 -8.87
CA MET A 34 -11.50 11.61 -7.76
C MET A 34 -10.01 11.52 -8.14
N PHE A 35 -9.71 11.04 -9.35
CA PHE A 35 -8.36 11.00 -9.91
C PHE A 35 -8.15 11.98 -11.06
N ALA A 36 -9.08 12.92 -11.30
CA ALA A 36 -8.88 13.98 -12.26
C ALA A 36 -7.61 14.78 -11.94
N PRO A 37 -6.87 15.30 -12.93
CA PRO A 37 -5.61 16.00 -12.71
C PRO A 37 -5.71 17.19 -11.75
N ASP A 38 -6.81 17.90 -11.77
CA ASP A 38 -7.11 19.01 -10.87
C ASP A 38 -7.39 18.53 -9.44
N VAL A 39 -8.10 17.41 -9.27
CA VAL A 39 -8.32 16.77 -7.95
C VAL A 39 -7.02 16.24 -7.37
N ILE A 40 -6.18 15.58 -8.18
CA ILE A 40 -4.86 15.10 -7.72
C ILE A 40 -3.98 16.28 -7.29
N LYS A 41 -4.06 17.42 -7.98
CA LYS A 41 -3.28 18.61 -7.69
C LYS A 41 -3.72 19.28 -6.38
N ASP A 42 -5.02 19.33 -6.11
CA ASP A 42 -5.62 19.88 -4.89
C ASP A 42 -6.79 19.01 -4.40
N PRO A 43 -6.49 17.89 -3.72
CA PRO A 43 -7.51 16.94 -3.28
C PRO A 43 -8.39 17.49 -2.15
N PHE A 44 -7.93 18.52 -1.43
CA PHE A 44 -8.62 19.01 -0.23
C PHE A 44 -9.98 19.64 -0.55
N GLN A 45 -10.13 20.32 -1.67
CA GLN A 45 -11.39 20.90 -2.08
C GLN A 45 -12.42 19.82 -2.42
N TYR A 46 -12.00 18.79 -3.18
CA TYR A 46 -12.86 17.66 -3.56
C TYR A 46 -13.33 16.90 -2.31
N TYR A 47 -12.40 16.43 -1.48
CA TYR A 47 -12.76 15.67 -0.27
C TYR A 47 -13.43 16.53 0.81
N GLY A 48 -13.15 17.82 0.87
CA GLY A 48 -13.86 18.78 1.73
C GLY A 48 -15.34 18.81 1.39
N ARG A 49 -15.67 18.99 0.11
CA ARG A 49 -17.04 19.03 -0.37
C ARG A 49 -17.78 17.69 -0.11
N ILE A 50 -17.18 16.56 -0.45
CA ILE A 50 -17.79 15.25 -0.17
C ILE A 50 -18.05 15.09 1.33
N ARG A 51 -17.11 15.49 2.19
CA ARG A 51 -17.27 15.38 3.65
C ARG A 51 -18.43 16.18 4.18
N ASP A 52 -18.68 17.34 3.60
CA ASP A 52 -19.73 18.26 4.05
C ASP A 52 -21.11 17.89 3.48
N GLU A 53 -21.16 17.49 2.21
CA GLU A 53 -22.41 17.28 1.47
C GLU A 53 -22.86 15.80 1.50
N ASP A 54 -21.92 14.85 1.33
CA ASP A 54 -22.19 13.41 1.21
C ASP A 54 -21.05 12.55 1.78
N PRO A 55 -20.88 12.50 3.13
CA PRO A 55 -19.71 11.92 3.77
C PRO A 55 -19.53 10.42 3.60
N VAL A 56 -20.56 9.70 3.13
CA VAL A 56 -20.53 8.30 2.71
C VAL A 56 -21.01 8.27 1.26
N HIS A 57 -20.12 8.64 0.37
CA HIS A 57 -20.40 8.89 -1.04
C HIS A 57 -20.26 7.64 -1.89
N TRP A 58 -21.29 7.30 -2.68
CA TRP A 58 -21.18 6.29 -3.73
C TRP A 58 -20.58 6.91 -4.98
N ASN A 59 -19.38 6.49 -5.35
CA ASN A 59 -18.70 6.98 -6.54
C ASN A 59 -19.11 6.12 -7.75
N GLU A 60 -19.95 6.67 -8.63
CA GLU A 60 -20.47 5.97 -9.80
C GLU A 60 -19.40 5.61 -10.82
N LEU A 61 -18.37 6.46 -10.97
CA LEU A 61 -17.31 6.23 -11.95
C LEU A 61 -16.43 5.04 -11.58
N TYR A 62 -16.12 4.89 -10.29
CA TYR A 62 -15.23 3.84 -9.79
C TYR A 62 -15.97 2.70 -9.10
N GLN A 63 -17.30 2.76 -9.00
CA GLN A 63 -18.16 1.74 -8.39
C GLN A 63 -17.71 1.37 -6.97
N LEU A 64 -17.42 2.39 -6.15
CA LEU A 64 -16.96 2.20 -4.78
C LEU A 64 -17.53 3.27 -3.83
N TRP A 65 -17.51 2.96 -2.53
CA TRP A 65 -17.89 3.90 -1.49
C TRP A 65 -16.69 4.73 -1.03
N VAL A 66 -16.83 6.06 -1.04
CA VAL A 66 -15.83 7.00 -0.52
C VAL A 66 -16.27 7.48 0.85
N ILE A 67 -15.51 7.14 1.88
CA ILE A 67 -15.77 7.52 3.27
C ILE A 67 -14.82 8.64 3.66
N THR A 68 -15.33 9.76 4.15
CA THR A 68 -14.52 10.97 4.36
C THR A 68 -14.47 11.49 5.79
N ARG A 69 -15.38 11.07 6.67
CA ARG A 69 -15.36 11.48 8.08
C ARG A 69 -14.41 10.60 8.89
N HIS A 70 -13.59 11.22 9.71
CA HIS A 70 -12.63 10.53 10.57
C HIS A 70 -13.29 9.46 11.48
N ASP A 71 -14.41 9.80 12.11
CA ASP A 71 -15.06 8.90 13.04
C ASP A 71 -15.65 7.67 12.34
N ASP A 72 -16.17 7.85 11.12
CA ASP A 72 -16.67 6.75 10.28
C ASP A 72 -15.51 5.82 9.85
N LEU A 73 -14.36 6.40 9.48
CA LEU A 73 -13.16 5.62 9.15
C LEU A 73 -12.62 4.85 10.35
N VAL A 74 -12.59 5.47 11.53
CA VAL A 74 -12.16 4.80 12.79
C VAL A 74 -13.13 3.68 13.14
N TRP A 75 -14.43 3.94 13.00
CA TRP A 75 -15.45 2.91 13.26
C TRP A 75 -15.31 1.74 12.28
N LEU A 76 -15.16 2.01 10.97
CA LEU A 76 -14.95 1.00 9.95
C LEU A 76 -13.70 0.14 10.25
N ALA A 77 -12.56 0.79 10.52
CA ALA A 77 -11.31 0.09 10.81
C ALA A 77 -11.36 -0.80 12.06
N ARG A 78 -12.23 -0.48 13.02
CA ARG A 78 -12.44 -1.29 14.24
C ARG A 78 -13.41 -2.46 14.05
N ASN A 79 -14.26 -2.41 13.04
CA ASN A 79 -15.30 -3.42 12.79
C ASN A 79 -14.82 -4.49 11.78
N HIS A 80 -13.69 -5.11 12.07
CA HIS A 80 -13.06 -6.14 11.23
C HIS A 80 -13.93 -7.40 11.01
N GLU A 81 -15.00 -7.60 11.78
CA GLU A 81 -15.99 -8.67 11.55
C GLU A 81 -16.95 -8.34 10.39
N ARG A 82 -17.05 -7.06 10.01
CA ARG A 82 -17.94 -6.57 8.95
C ARG A 82 -17.19 -6.10 7.71
N PHE A 83 -15.93 -5.72 7.88
CA PHE A 83 -15.08 -5.15 6.83
C PHE A 83 -13.80 -5.95 6.72
N SER A 84 -13.48 -6.34 5.51
CA SER A 84 -12.30 -7.11 5.14
C SER A 84 -11.29 -6.21 4.44
N ASN A 85 -10.00 -6.44 4.70
CA ASN A 85 -8.89 -5.87 3.92
C ASN A 85 -8.50 -6.75 2.72
N SER A 86 -9.05 -7.96 2.62
CA SER A 86 -8.72 -8.95 1.59
C SER A 86 -9.36 -8.64 0.23
N VAL A 87 -9.23 -7.39 -0.22
CA VAL A 87 -9.88 -6.88 -1.43
C VAL A 87 -9.46 -7.68 -2.67
N TRP A 88 -8.14 -7.96 -2.79
CA TRP A 88 -7.60 -8.64 -3.96
C TRP A 88 -7.93 -10.14 -4.03
N LYS A 89 -8.34 -10.76 -2.92
CA LYS A 89 -8.72 -12.18 -2.88
C LYS A 89 -10.17 -12.43 -3.28
N ASN A 90 -11.04 -11.43 -3.13
CA ASN A 90 -12.47 -11.66 -3.19
C ASN A 90 -13.09 -11.31 -4.54
N ASP A 91 -12.65 -10.25 -5.23
CA ASP A 91 -13.27 -9.82 -6.50
C ASP A 91 -12.31 -9.03 -7.38
N PRO A 92 -12.52 -9.04 -8.72
CA PRO A 92 -11.82 -8.12 -9.59
C PRO A 92 -12.12 -6.69 -9.15
N LEU A 93 -11.06 -5.94 -8.84
CA LEU A 93 -11.22 -4.54 -8.45
C LEU A 93 -11.79 -3.74 -9.61
N PRO A 94 -12.91 -3.05 -9.42
CA PRO A 94 -13.49 -2.19 -10.44
C PRO A 94 -12.51 -1.11 -10.94
N ALA A 95 -11.52 -0.75 -10.12
CA ALA A 95 -10.49 0.22 -10.47
C ALA A 95 -9.54 -0.22 -11.60
N TYR A 96 -9.57 -1.50 -12.01
CA TYR A 96 -8.67 -2.05 -13.03
C TYR A 96 -9.39 -2.83 -14.15
N PRO A 97 -10.55 -2.39 -14.65
CA PRO A 97 -11.28 -3.14 -15.68
C PRO A 97 -10.48 -3.30 -16.98
N ALA A 98 -9.71 -2.28 -17.36
CA ALA A 98 -8.92 -2.32 -18.58
C ALA A 98 -7.84 -3.42 -18.60
N ILE A 99 -7.33 -3.83 -17.42
CA ILE A 99 -6.37 -4.93 -17.33
C ILE A 99 -7.09 -6.26 -17.36
N TYR A 100 -8.16 -6.38 -16.59
CA TYR A 100 -8.97 -7.58 -16.55
C TYR A 100 -9.42 -8.00 -17.95
N ASP A 101 -9.84 -7.04 -18.77
CA ASP A 101 -10.31 -7.29 -20.14
C ASP A 101 -9.20 -7.50 -21.15
N SER A 102 -7.98 -6.96 -20.92
CA SER A 102 -6.91 -6.93 -21.93
C SER A 102 -5.73 -7.86 -21.64
N ASP A 103 -5.46 -8.22 -20.37
CA ASP A 103 -4.31 -9.02 -19.96
C ASP A 103 -4.62 -9.81 -18.68
N GLN A 104 -5.28 -10.95 -18.87
CA GLN A 104 -5.70 -11.80 -17.77
C GLN A 104 -4.50 -12.36 -16.97
N GLU A 105 -3.39 -12.67 -17.62
CA GLU A 105 -2.19 -13.18 -16.95
C GLU A 105 -1.60 -12.12 -16.01
N LEU A 106 -1.49 -10.89 -16.48
CA LEU A 106 -1.05 -9.76 -15.66
C LEU A 106 -1.99 -9.53 -14.49
N TYR A 107 -3.30 -9.58 -14.73
CA TYR A 107 -4.31 -9.40 -13.69
C TYR A 107 -4.21 -10.49 -12.61
N ASP A 108 -4.11 -11.76 -13.01
CA ASP A 108 -4.04 -12.89 -12.08
C ASP A 108 -2.76 -12.84 -11.24
N PHE A 109 -1.62 -12.51 -11.85
CA PHE A 109 -0.36 -12.28 -11.15
C PHE A 109 -0.50 -11.14 -10.13
N MET A 110 -1.03 -10.00 -10.53
CA MET A 110 -1.20 -8.84 -9.65
C MET A 110 -2.15 -9.14 -8.49
N ARG A 111 -3.24 -9.86 -8.77
CA ARG A 111 -4.20 -10.28 -7.75
C ARG A 111 -3.55 -11.19 -6.71
N ASP A 112 -2.80 -12.19 -7.16
CA ASP A 112 -2.12 -13.14 -6.28
C ASP A 112 -1.05 -12.46 -5.44
N TYR A 113 -0.15 -11.70 -6.09
CA TYR A 113 0.92 -10.98 -5.41
C TYR A 113 0.38 -9.99 -4.37
N ARG A 114 -0.60 -9.15 -4.74
CA ARG A 114 -1.21 -8.18 -3.85
C ARG A 114 -2.03 -8.85 -2.74
N GLY A 115 -2.77 -9.89 -3.06
CA GLY A 115 -3.59 -10.62 -2.11
C GLY A 115 -2.78 -11.31 -1.00
N ASN A 116 -1.49 -11.54 -1.23
CA ASN A 116 -0.57 -12.15 -0.26
C ASN A 116 0.29 -11.14 0.52
N GLN A 117 0.02 -9.84 0.38
CA GLN A 117 0.67 -8.81 1.21
C GLN A 117 0.07 -8.76 2.62
N LEU A 118 0.90 -8.48 3.63
CA LEU A 118 0.49 -8.37 5.04
C LEU A 118 -0.76 -7.50 5.24
N VAL A 119 -0.84 -6.38 4.53
CA VAL A 119 -1.94 -5.41 4.62
C VAL A 119 -3.27 -5.94 4.07
N GLN A 120 -3.25 -7.04 3.31
CA GLN A 120 -4.42 -7.67 2.69
C GLN A 120 -4.95 -8.84 3.51
N PHE A 121 -4.31 -9.21 4.60
CA PHE A 121 -4.81 -10.26 5.47
C PHE A 121 -5.81 -9.72 6.49
N ASP A 122 -6.83 -10.50 6.75
CA ASP A 122 -7.73 -10.31 7.86
C ASP A 122 -7.24 -11.07 9.10
N ARG A 123 -7.91 -10.92 10.24
CA ARG A 123 -7.65 -11.73 11.43
C ARG A 123 -8.14 -13.17 11.21
N PRO A 124 -7.48 -14.19 11.75
CA PRO A 124 -6.32 -14.12 12.67
C PRO A 124 -4.97 -13.99 11.97
N GLU A 125 -4.85 -14.27 10.66
CA GLU A 125 -3.62 -14.36 9.89
C GLU A 125 -2.81 -13.05 9.97
N HIS A 126 -3.47 -11.90 9.78
CA HIS A 126 -2.84 -10.59 9.92
C HIS A 126 -2.12 -10.43 11.27
N LEU A 127 -2.77 -10.85 12.36
CA LEU A 127 -2.17 -10.71 13.69
C LEU A 127 -0.94 -11.60 13.87
N ALA A 128 -0.98 -12.82 13.34
CA ALA A 128 0.14 -13.74 13.40
C ALA A 128 1.36 -13.17 12.66
N MET A 129 1.19 -12.76 11.41
CA MET A 129 2.25 -12.18 10.59
C MET A 129 2.77 -10.85 11.17
N ARG A 130 1.86 -9.97 11.60
CA ARG A 130 2.23 -8.69 12.22
C ARG A 130 3.05 -8.88 13.49
N LYS A 131 2.79 -9.91 14.27
CA LYS A 131 3.56 -10.22 15.49
C LYS A 131 5.03 -10.51 15.18
N VAL A 132 5.31 -11.26 14.11
CA VAL A 132 6.67 -11.53 13.65
C VAL A 132 7.36 -10.24 13.27
N VAL A 133 6.75 -9.44 12.40
CA VAL A 133 7.29 -8.14 11.97
C VAL A 133 7.50 -7.20 13.16
N HIS A 134 6.53 -7.11 14.07
CA HIS A 134 6.59 -6.20 15.21
C HIS A 134 7.74 -6.49 16.17
N SER A 135 8.19 -7.74 16.25
CA SER A 135 9.33 -8.11 17.11
C SER A 135 10.62 -7.36 16.73
N TYR A 136 10.78 -7.04 15.45
CA TYR A 136 11.93 -6.33 14.91
C TYR A 136 11.79 -4.79 15.02
N PHE A 137 10.55 -4.27 15.02
CA PHE A 137 10.26 -2.83 15.04
C PHE A 137 9.90 -2.34 16.46
N THR A 138 10.71 -2.68 17.46
CA THR A 138 10.53 -2.17 18.83
C THR A 138 11.20 -0.80 19.00
N PRO A 139 10.79 0.03 20.00
CA PRO A 139 11.50 1.28 20.30
C PRO A 139 13.00 1.10 20.52
N LYS A 140 13.40 -0.01 21.14
CA LYS A 140 14.81 -0.33 21.37
C LYS A 140 15.54 -0.58 20.06
N SER A 141 14.97 -1.42 19.18
CA SER A 141 15.55 -1.71 17.86
C SER A 141 15.68 -0.43 17.02
N MET A 142 14.68 0.46 17.09
CA MET A 142 14.73 1.74 16.37
C MET A 142 15.88 2.66 16.84
N GLU A 143 16.22 2.64 18.12
CA GLU A 143 17.39 3.39 18.61
C GLU A 143 18.72 2.78 18.10
N GLU A 144 18.80 1.47 17.94
CA GLU A 144 19.97 0.78 17.38
C GLU A 144 20.20 1.14 15.90
N TRP A 145 19.15 1.50 15.14
CA TRP A 145 19.23 1.97 13.75
C TRP A 145 19.62 3.45 13.60
N ARG A 146 19.54 4.23 14.66
CA ARG A 146 19.83 5.68 14.61
C ARG A 146 21.22 6.04 14.07
N PRO A 147 22.32 5.34 14.45
CA PRO A 147 23.65 5.62 13.88
C PRO A 147 23.70 5.40 12.37
N LEU A 148 23.08 4.31 11.87
CA LEU A 148 22.99 4.02 10.44
C LEU A 148 22.27 5.12 9.67
N VAL A 149 21.06 5.50 10.15
CA VAL A 149 20.27 6.58 9.51
C VAL A 149 21.08 7.87 9.45
N LYS A 150 21.83 8.20 10.51
CA LYS A 150 22.68 9.38 10.56
C LYS A 150 23.85 9.28 9.56
N SER A 151 24.52 8.13 9.45
CA SER A 151 25.61 7.91 8.49
C SER A 151 25.10 8.05 7.06
N ALA A 152 24.04 7.32 6.71
CA ALA A 152 23.44 7.38 5.38
C ALA A 152 22.97 8.80 5.01
N THR A 153 22.41 9.55 5.98
CA THR A 153 22.02 10.95 5.75
C THR A 153 23.22 11.82 5.42
N ASN A 154 24.31 11.70 6.18
CA ASN A 154 25.52 12.48 5.94
C ASN A 154 26.14 12.15 4.58
N GLU A 155 26.26 10.86 4.24
CA GLU A 155 26.80 10.40 2.94
C GLU A 155 26.00 10.95 1.76
N LEU A 156 24.66 10.96 1.85
CA LEU A 156 23.81 11.52 0.81
C LEU A 156 23.96 13.05 0.68
N LEU A 157 24.08 13.76 1.80
CA LEU A 157 24.26 15.21 1.79
C LEU A 157 25.65 15.59 1.29
N ASP A 158 26.70 14.88 1.71
CA ASP A 158 28.07 15.09 1.24
C ASP A 158 28.17 14.85 -0.28
N ALA A 159 27.51 13.81 -0.79
CA ALA A 159 27.43 13.51 -2.22
C ALA A 159 26.68 14.61 -2.99
N ALA A 160 25.62 15.16 -2.42
CA ALA A 160 24.87 16.27 -3.02
C ALA A 160 25.69 17.55 -3.06
N GLU A 161 26.41 17.87 -1.97
CA GLU A 161 27.31 19.01 -1.90
C GLU A 161 28.47 18.91 -2.91
N ALA A 162 29.08 17.73 -3.03
CA ALA A 162 30.19 17.46 -3.95
C ALA A 162 29.84 17.66 -5.43
N ARG A 163 28.56 17.51 -5.82
CA ARG A 163 28.12 17.78 -7.19
C ARG A 163 28.14 19.26 -7.54
N GLY A 164 27.90 20.16 -6.58
CA GLY A 164 27.98 21.61 -6.77
C GLY A 164 26.87 22.24 -7.63
N ASP A 165 25.83 21.47 -8.00
CA ASP A 165 24.70 21.93 -8.82
C ASP A 165 23.43 22.30 -8.00
N GLY A 166 23.60 22.43 -6.70
CA GLY A 166 22.52 22.63 -5.74
C GLY A 166 21.96 21.31 -5.21
N VAL A 167 21.15 21.38 -4.15
CA VAL A 167 20.54 20.23 -3.48
C VAL A 167 19.04 20.18 -3.83
N ASP A 168 18.62 19.06 -4.41
CA ASP A 168 17.23 18.69 -4.55
C ASP A 168 16.88 17.68 -3.43
N LEU A 169 16.14 18.14 -2.43
CA LEU A 169 15.83 17.31 -1.25
C LEU A 169 15.07 16.02 -1.60
N MET A 170 14.27 15.99 -2.65
CA MET A 170 13.59 14.76 -3.07
C MET A 170 14.57 13.79 -3.71
N ARG A 171 15.31 14.23 -4.71
CA ARG A 171 16.29 13.41 -5.44
C ARG A 171 17.44 12.95 -4.54
N ASP A 172 17.95 13.85 -3.72
CA ASP A 172 19.23 13.65 -3.04
C ASP A 172 19.09 13.05 -1.64
N LEU A 173 17.92 13.18 -1.01
CA LEU A 173 17.72 12.73 0.37
C LEU A 173 16.41 11.95 0.57
N ALA A 174 15.26 12.54 0.29
CA ALA A 174 13.96 11.97 0.71
C ALA A 174 13.62 10.64 0.01
N VAL A 175 14.04 10.45 -1.25
CA VAL A 175 13.86 9.21 -1.98
C VAL A 175 14.93 8.18 -1.63
N PRO A 176 16.26 8.47 -1.67
CA PRO A 176 17.27 7.44 -1.43
C PRO A 176 17.40 7.00 0.03
N LEU A 177 17.21 7.90 1.01
CA LEU A 177 17.44 7.57 2.40
C LEU A 177 16.60 6.41 2.94
N PRO A 178 15.27 6.39 2.78
CA PRO A 178 14.45 5.26 3.24
C PRO A 178 14.84 3.94 2.56
N VAL A 179 15.15 3.98 1.27
CA VAL A 179 15.54 2.77 0.51
C VAL A 179 16.84 2.20 1.04
N LEU A 180 17.85 3.05 1.29
CA LEU A 180 19.13 2.61 1.87
C LEU A 180 18.95 2.01 3.26
N VAL A 181 18.15 2.65 4.12
CA VAL A 181 17.89 2.15 5.48
C VAL A 181 17.18 0.79 5.41
N ILE A 182 16.14 0.64 4.58
CA ILE A 182 15.42 -0.63 4.43
C ILE A 182 16.33 -1.71 3.85
N ALA A 183 17.13 -1.40 2.83
CA ALA A 183 18.07 -2.34 2.24
C ALA A 183 19.07 -2.87 3.29
N GLU A 184 19.62 -2.00 4.13
CA GLU A 184 20.50 -2.40 5.22
C GLU A 184 19.79 -3.26 6.26
N MET A 185 18.59 -2.89 6.68
CA MET A 185 17.77 -3.69 7.60
C MET A 185 17.47 -5.09 7.05
N MET A 186 17.33 -5.23 5.74
CA MET A 186 17.09 -6.51 5.05
C MET A 186 18.39 -7.31 4.86
N GLY A 187 19.56 -6.74 5.17
CA GLY A 187 20.85 -7.39 4.94
C GLY A 187 21.27 -7.44 3.47
N VAL A 188 20.87 -6.43 2.67
CA VAL A 188 21.25 -6.29 1.26
C VAL A 188 22.70 -5.80 1.19
N PRO A 189 23.60 -6.49 0.44
CA PRO A 189 24.96 -6.03 0.22
C PRO A 189 25.01 -4.64 -0.39
N GLU A 190 26.05 -3.85 -0.03
CA GLU A 190 26.18 -2.45 -0.46
C GLU A 190 26.17 -2.31 -1.99
N GLU A 191 26.86 -3.19 -2.68
CA GLU A 191 26.95 -3.24 -4.14
C GLU A 191 25.61 -3.51 -4.85
N GLU A 192 24.63 -4.10 -4.15
CA GLU A 192 23.32 -4.45 -4.69
C GLU A 192 22.23 -3.45 -4.32
N ARG A 193 22.48 -2.50 -3.43
CA ARG A 193 21.52 -1.50 -2.97
C ARG A 193 20.96 -0.65 -4.09
N HIS A 194 21.76 -0.36 -5.12
CA HIS A 194 21.27 0.35 -6.30
C HIS A 194 20.24 -0.47 -7.07
N HIS A 195 20.44 -1.78 -7.22
CA HIS A 195 19.47 -2.66 -7.86
C HIS A 195 18.15 -2.70 -7.10
N ILE A 196 18.20 -2.89 -5.79
CA ILE A 196 17.00 -2.87 -4.92
C ILE A 196 16.28 -1.53 -5.02
N ARG A 197 17.02 -0.42 -5.07
CA ARG A 197 16.41 0.90 -5.27
C ARG A 197 15.62 0.98 -6.57
N MET A 198 16.17 0.50 -7.68
CA MET A 198 15.49 0.49 -8.98
C MET A 198 14.20 -0.35 -8.95
N LEU A 199 14.21 -1.50 -8.27
CA LEU A 199 13.03 -2.34 -8.08
C LEU A 199 11.99 -1.65 -7.20
N ALA A 200 12.41 -1.03 -6.09
CA ALA A 200 11.52 -0.29 -5.18
C ALA A 200 10.85 0.91 -5.88
N GLU A 201 11.57 1.64 -6.73
CA GLU A 201 11.00 2.74 -7.53
C GLU A 201 9.89 2.24 -8.46
N LYS A 202 10.03 1.06 -9.09
CA LYS A 202 8.98 0.43 -9.88
C LYS A 202 7.77 0.04 -9.02
N LEU A 203 8.00 -0.51 -7.82
CA LEU A 203 6.95 -0.87 -6.88
C LEU A 203 6.15 0.34 -6.37
N LEU A 204 6.78 1.49 -6.23
CA LEU A 204 6.15 2.74 -5.82
C LEU A 204 5.48 3.49 -6.98
N SER A 205 5.59 2.99 -8.20
CA SER A 205 4.93 3.56 -9.38
C SER A 205 3.42 3.30 -9.29
N ILE A 206 2.72 4.17 -8.57
CA ILE A 206 1.26 4.11 -8.44
C ILE A 206 0.63 4.77 -9.66
N GLY A 207 -0.16 4.01 -10.42
CA GLY A 207 -0.90 4.49 -11.59
C GLY A 207 -2.39 4.20 -11.48
N ARG A 208 -3.17 4.79 -12.38
CA ARG A 208 -4.62 4.64 -12.48
C ARG A 208 -5.08 3.34 -13.15
N GLY A 209 -4.23 2.34 -13.25
CA GLY A 209 -4.55 1.14 -14.00
C GLY A 209 -4.22 1.22 -15.49
N GLU A 210 -3.43 2.22 -15.93
CA GLU A 210 -2.88 2.21 -17.27
C GLU A 210 -2.01 0.97 -17.46
N PRO A 211 -2.19 0.21 -18.57
CA PRO A 211 -1.51 -1.07 -18.78
C PRO A 211 0.02 -1.00 -18.65
N ASP A 212 0.64 0.05 -19.17
CA ASP A 212 2.11 0.20 -19.10
C ASP A 212 2.63 0.38 -17.68
N ARG A 213 1.94 1.13 -16.83
CA ARG A 213 2.31 1.31 -15.43
C ARG A 213 2.14 0.05 -14.61
N LEU A 214 1.10 -0.72 -14.92
CA LEU A 214 0.86 -1.98 -14.23
C LEU A 214 1.87 -3.05 -14.64
N ARG A 215 2.32 -3.05 -15.89
CA ARG A 215 3.44 -3.88 -16.32
C ARG A 215 4.73 -3.49 -15.62
N GLN A 216 5.04 -2.20 -15.52
CA GLN A 216 6.21 -1.73 -14.76
C GLN A 216 6.14 -2.14 -13.29
N LEU A 217 4.95 -2.04 -12.67
CA LEU A 217 4.72 -2.49 -11.31
C LEU A 217 4.90 -4.01 -11.19
N SER A 218 4.33 -4.79 -12.11
CA SER A 218 4.50 -6.25 -12.17
C SER A 218 5.96 -6.65 -12.37
N ASP A 219 6.70 -5.96 -13.24
CA ASP A 219 8.13 -6.19 -13.44
C ASP A 219 8.94 -5.89 -12.17
N GLY A 220 8.56 -4.84 -11.45
CA GLY A 220 9.15 -4.51 -10.14
C GLY A 220 8.88 -5.61 -9.10
N MET A 221 7.65 -6.16 -9.07
CA MET A 221 7.26 -7.24 -8.17
C MET A 221 8.02 -8.53 -8.49
N ARG A 222 8.06 -8.94 -9.76
CA ARG A 222 8.81 -10.13 -10.20
C ARG A 222 10.29 -10.01 -9.90
N GLY A 223 10.89 -8.86 -10.23
CA GLY A 223 12.30 -8.61 -9.91
C GLY A 223 12.60 -8.61 -8.41
N MET A 224 11.66 -8.13 -7.59
CA MET A 224 11.81 -8.20 -6.14
C MET A 224 11.74 -9.65 -5.64
N ASP A 225 10.82 -10.46 -6.15
CA ASP A 225 10.74 -11.88 -5.81
C ASP A 225 12.01 -12.64 -6.23
N GLU A 226 12.47 -12.43 -7.46
CA GLU A 226 13.71 -13.05 -7.97
C GLU A 226 14.93 -12.71 -7.12
N TYR A 227 14.93 -11.53 -6.49
CA TYR A 227 16.00 -11.10 -5.60
C TYR A 227 15.82 -11.60 -4.16
N VAL A 228 14.64 -11.45 -3.59
CA VAL A 228 14.39 -11.69 -2.15
C VAL A 228 14.24 -13.19 -1.84
N ILE A 229 13.60 -13.98 -2.71
CA ILE A 229 13.36 -15.41 -2.46
C ILE A 229 14.67 -16.16 -2.21
N PRO A 230 15.73 -16.04 -3.05
CA PRO A 230 17.01 -16.68 -2.76
C PRO A 230 17.65 -16.25 -1.44
N MET A 231 17.49 -14.96 -1.06
CA MET A 231 17.96 -14.48 0.24
C MET A 231 17.22 -15.17 1.40
N VAL A 232 15.91 -15.28 1.33
CA VAL A 232 15.10 -15.99 2.33
C VAL A 232 15.56 -17.43 2.45
N GLU A 233 15.71 -18.14 1.33
CA GLU A 233 16.18 -19.55 1.31
C GLU A 233 17.58 -19.71 1.92
N GLU A 234 18.48 -18.74 1.71
CA GLU A 234 19.80 -18.73 2.34
C GLU A 234 19.67 -18.52 3.85
N ARG A 235 18.88 -17.52 4.29
CA ARG A 235 18.65 -17.23 5.72
C ARG A 235 17.95 -18.35 6.46
N MET A 236 17.07 -19.11 5.82
CA MET A 236 16.49 -20.32 6.40
C MET A 236 17.54 -21.37 6.74
N LYS A 237 18.62 -21.46 5.96
CA LYS A 237 19.74 -22.40 6.16
C LYS A 237 20.80 -21.83 7.10
N LYS A 238 21.07 -20.53 7.00
CA LYS A 238 22.11 -19.81 7.74
C LYS A 238 21.60 -18.43 8.16
N PRO A 239 20.90 -18.33 9.30
CA PRO A 239 20.40 -17.06 9.82
C PRO A 239 21.53 -16.05 10.02
N GLN A 240 21.22 -14.78 9.76
CA GLN A 240 22.08 -13.62 9.98
C GLN A 240 21.39 -12.63 10.93
N ASP A 241 22.07 -11.56 11.29
CA ASP A 241 21.48 -10.47 12.09
C ASP A 241 20.80 -9.46 11.17
N ASP A 242 19.72 -9.91 10.50
CA ASP A 242 18.95 -9.10 9.57
C ASP A 242 17.44 -9.42 9.63
N PHE A 243 16.63 -8.54 9.04
CA PHE A 243 15.18 -8.68 9.05
C PHE A 243 14.69 -9.90 8.25
N ILE A 244 15.37 -10.27 7.19
CA ILE A 244 15.03 -11.47 6.40
C ILE A 244 15.15 -12.73 7.26
N SER A 245 16.18 -12.81 8.11
CA SER A 245 16.34 -13.94 9.05
C SER A 245 15.18 -14.00 10.05
N VAL A 246 14.74 -12.87 10.58
CA VAL A 246 13.58 -12.82 11.49
C VAL A 246 12.30 -13.31 10.81
N LEU A 247 12.07 -12.93 9.55
CA LEU A 247 10.93 -13.41 8.77
C LEU A 247 11.02 -14.91 8.49
N ALA A 248 12.20 -15.40 8.08
CA ALA A 248 12.46 -16.81 7.81
C ALA A 248 12.28 -17.72 9.03
N GLU A 249 12.54 -17.22 10.25
CA GLU A 249 12.28 -17.92 11.50
C GLU A 249 10.79 -17.96 11.88
N GLY A 250 10.06 -16.91 11.53
CA GLY A 250 8.63 -16.79 11.82
C GLY A 250 7.74 -17.74 11.02
N GLU A 251 8.26 -18.37 9.97
CA GLU A 251 7.56 -19.41 9.20
C GLU A 251 7.61 -20.80 9.86
N LYS A 252 8.42 -21.01 10.88
CA LYS A 252 8.54 -22.29 11.62
C LYS A 252 7.54 -22.34 12.77
#